data_01def99d2cdcb2448bf41d2602ee72c6
#
_entry.id   01def99d2cdcb2448bf41d2602ee72c6
#
_cell.length_a   1.000
_cell.length_b   1.000
_cell.length_c   1.000
_cell.angle_alpha   90.00
_cell.angle_beta   90.00
_cell.angle_gamma   90.00
#
_symmetry.space_group_name_H-M   'P 1'
#
loop_
_entity.id
_entity.type
_entity.pdbx_description
1 polymer ?
#
loop_
_entity_poly.entity_id
_entity_poly.type
_entity_poly.pdbx_seq_one_letter_code
_entity_poly.pdbx_strand_id
1 'polypeptide(L)'
;MSYQMSVIFMGNYVEARSTGDKSYQTAVALWREIIRVCDEHDCYKVLGIGESTTPMSTMDAMNHTKLFQDFSITRKYQIAWVELNREAVGSIKFLETVLLNRGLLNGKLFHEVAEAKRWLLAQ
;
A
#
# COMPACT_ATOMS: atom_id res chain seq x y z
N MET A 1 19.26 8.69 5.37
CA MET A 1 18.46 7.46 5.36
C MET A 1 17.97 7.17 3.97
N SER A 2 18.18 5.95 3.57
CA SER A 2 17.70 5.58 2.25
C SER A 2 16.31 4.98 2.34
N TYR A 3 15.51 5.27 1.34
CA TYR A 3 14.23 4.63 1.11
C TYR A 3 14.39 3.75 -0.13
N GLN A 4 13.97 2.51 -0.04
CA GLN A 4 14.08 1.58 -1.15
C GLN A 4 12.71 0.99 -1.46
N MET A 5 12.43 0.81 -2.73
CA MET A 5 11.19 0.20 -3.17
C MET A 5 11.42 -0.66 -4.39
N SER A 6 10.55 -1.66 -4.57
CA SER A 6 10.49 -2.43 -5.80
C SER A 6 9.04 -2.78 -6.08
N VAL A 7 8.64 -2.77 -7.34
CA VAL A 7 7.29 -3.12 -7.75
C VAL A 7 7.41 -4.08 -8.93
N ILE A 8 6.92 -5.30 -8.75
CA ILE A 8 7.11 -6.38 -9.71
C ILE A 8 5.79 -7.07 -9.99
N PHE A 9 5.49 -7.28 -11.27
CA PHE A 9 4.33 -8.08 -11.67
C PHE A 9 4.67 -9.56 -11.50
N MET A 10 3.85 -10.28 -10.73
CA MET A 10 4.11 -11.67 -10.36
C MET A 10 3.26 -12.66 -11.17
N GLY A 11 2.63 -12.21 -12.24
CA GLY A 11 1.80 -13.05 -13.10
C GLY A 11 0.30 -12.91 -12.83
N ASN A 12 -0.11 -12.89 -11.58
CA ASN A 12 -1.52 -12.74 -11.19
C ASN A 12 -1.74 -11.68 -10.11
N TYR A 13 -0.69 -10.99 -9.69
CA TYR A 13 -0.77 -9.86 -8.79
C TYR A 13 0.49 -9.03 -8.92
N VAL A 14 0.46 -7.81 -8.38
CA VAL A 14 1.61 -6.89 -8.36
C VAL A 14 2.14 -6.85 -6.93
N GLU A 15 3.43 -7.14 -6.76
CA GLU A 15 4.06 -7.11 -5.45
C GLU A 15 4.86 -5.82 -5.28
N ALA A 16 4.48 -5.03 -4.29
CA ALA A 16 5.14 -3.77 -3.97
C ALA A 16 5.86 -3.91 -2.63
N ARG A 17 7.17 -3.70 -2.62
CA ARG A 17 7.97 -3.74 -1.38
C ARG A 17 8.59 -2.39 -1.14
N SER A 18 8.62 -1.97 0.12
CA SER A 18 9.27 -0.73 0.49
C SER A 18 9.95 -0.88 1.84
N THR A 19 11.12 -0.27 1.99
CA THR A 19 11.84 -0.20 3.27
C THR A 19 12.34 1.23 3.46
N GLY A 20 12.43 1.66 4.71
CA GLY A 20 12.96 2.98 5.06
C GLY A 20 11.90 3.89 5.63
N ASP A 21 12.18 5.19 5.61
CA ASP A 21 11.29 6.19 6.20
C ASP A 21 10.01 6.31 5.40
N LYS A 22 8.88 6.29 6.11
CA LYS A 22 7.59 6.55 5.49
C LYS A 22 7.27 8.03 5.57
N SER A 23 7.02 8.62 4.42
CA SER A 23 6.59 10.00 4.31
C SER A 23 5.59 10.09 3.17
N TYR A 24 4.96 11.24 3.02
CA TYR A 24 4.04 11.44 1.90
C TYR A 24 4.78 11.33 0.56
N GLN A 25 6.01 11.89 0.48
CA GLN A 25 6.80 11.83 -0.74
C GLN A 25 7.16 10.40 -1.14
N THR A 26 7.56 9.58 -0.17
CA THR A 26 7.87 8.18 -0.47
C THR A 26 6.62 7.40 -0.88
N ALA A 27 5.48 7.74 -0.29
CA ALA A 27 4.20 7.13 -0.67
C ALA A 27 3.83 7.49 -2.11
N VAL A 28 4.01 8.75 -2.49
CA VAL A 28 3.75 9.20 -3.86
C VAL A 28 4.62 8.42 -4.85
N ALA A 29 5.91 8.31 -4.55
CA ALA A 29 6.84 7.58 -5.42
C ALA A 29 6.43 6.12 -5.58
N LEU A 30 6.07 5.48 -4.47
CA LEU A 30 5.67 4.06 -4.48
C LEU A 30 4.39 3.85 -5.28
N TRP A 31 3.37 4.67 -5.04
CA TRP A 31 2.09 4.51 -5.73
C TRP A 31 2.17 4.83 -7.21
N ARG A 32 3.01 5.78 -7.62
CA ARG A 32 3.26 6.02 -9.05
C ARG A 32 3.77 4.75 -9.72
N GLU A 33 4.71 4.09 -9.07
CA GLU A 33 5.28 2.86 -9.62
C GLU A 33 4.27 1.72 -9.62
N ILE A 34 3.48 1.59 -8.54
CA ILE A 34 2.42 0.57 -8.48
C ILE A 34 1.42 0.77 -9.62
N ILE A 35 0.97 2.00 -9.81
CA ILE A 35 0.00 2.32 -10.86
C ILE A 35 0.57 1.99 -12.24
N ARG A 36 1.83 2.37 -12.48
CA ARG A 36 2.49 2.10 -13.76
C ARG A 36 2.50 0.61 -14.07
N VAL A 37 2.90 -0.21 -13.10
CA VAL A 37 2.99 -1.66 -13.29
C VAL A 37 1.59 -2.28 -13.45
N CYS A 38 0.63 -1.83 -12.64
CA CYS A 38 -0.75 -2.30 -12.75
C CYS A 38 -1.34 -2.01 -14.13
N ASP A 39 -1.15 -0.79 -14.62
CA ASP A 39 -1.67 -0.40 -15.94
C ASP A 39 -0.98 -1.16 -17.06
N GLU A 40 0.33 -1.34 -16.95
CA GLU A 40 1.11 -2.03 -17.97
C GLU A 40 0.66 -3.48 -18.14
N HIS A 41 0.28 -4.14 -17.05
CA HIS A 41 -0.11 -5.55 -17.06
C HIS A 41 -1.61 -5.77 -16.93
N ASP A 42 -2.40 -4.71 -16.87
CA ASP A 42 -3.85 -4.78 -16.67
C ASP A 42 -4.20 -5.67 -15.49
N CYS A 43 -3.48 -5.46 -14.37
CA CYS A 43 -3.64 -6.24 -13.16
C CYS A 43 -3.67 -5.30 -11.96
N TYR A 44 -4.78 -5.31 -11.22
CA TYR A 44 -5.03 -4.35 -10.14
C TYR A 44 -5.12 -5.02 -8.77
N LYS A 45 -4.58 -6.22 -8.65
CA LYS A 45 -4.38 -6.88 -7.36
C LYS A 45 -2.98 -6.54 -6.86
N VAL A 46 -2.91 -5.86 -5.71
CA VAL A 46 -1.66 -5.34 -5.17
C VAL A 46 -1.38 -5.97 -3.82
N LEU A 47 -0.22 -6.59 -3.68
CA LEU A 47 0.31 -7.03 -2.39
C LEU A 47 1.41 -6.07 -1.98
N GLY A 48 1.15 -5.26 -0.95
CA GLY A 48 2.13 -4.32 -0.44
C GLY A 48 2.82 -4.90 0.79
N ILE A 49 4.15 -4.87 0.80
CA ILE A 49 4.95 -5.33 1.93
C ILE A 49 5.88 -4.20 2.32
N GLY A 50 5.60 -3.59 3.46
CA GLY A 50 6.38 -2.46 3.95
C GLY A 50 7.16 -2.82 5.20
N GLU A 51 8.36 -2.27 5.30
CA GLU A 51 9.16 -2.33 6.52
C GLU A 51 9.61 -0.91 6.82
N SER A 52 8.77 -0.19 7.55
CA SER A 52 8.99 1.21 7.88
C SER A 52 10.00 1.34 9.00
N THR A 53 10.90 2.33 8.91
CA THR A 53 11.84 2.59 10.01
C THR A 53 11.14 3.31 11.15
N THR A 54 10.15 4.16 10.84
CA THR A 54 9.39 4.90 11.85
C THR A 54 7.91 4.86 11.49
N PRO A 55 7.01 5.06 12.47
CA PRO A 55 5.60 5.18 12.18
C PRO A 55 5.32 6.36 11.26
N MET A 56 4.30 6.23 10.40
CA MET A 56 3.84 7.33 9.56
C MET A 56 3.18 8.38 10.44
N SER A 57 3.43 9.66 10.15
CA SER A 57 2.76 10.73 10.88
C SER A 57 1.26 10.74 10.59
N THR A 58 0.48 11.27 11.53
CA THR A 58 -0.96 11.41 11.33
C THR A 58 -1.28 12.24 10.11
N MET A 59 -0.52 13.33 9.90
CA MET A 59 -0.73 14.20 8.74
C MET A 59 -0.48 13.44 7.43
N ASP A 60 0.60 12.67 7.36
CA ASP A 60 0.90 11.91 6.15
C ASP A 60 -0.16 10.84 5.89
N ALA A 61 -0.66 10.19 6.96
CA ALA A 61 -1.75 9.23 6.81
C ALA A 61 -3.01 9.90 6.24
N MET A 62 -3.36 11.06 6.76
CA MET A 62 -4.54 11.79 6.27
C MET A 62 -4.37 12.27 4.83
N ASN A 63 -3.15 12.64 4.46
CA ASN A 63 -2.86 13.09 3.10
C ASN A 63 -3.00 11.96 2.06
N HIS A 64 -3.05 10.70 2.49
CA HIS A 64 -3.30 9.59 1.56
C HIS A 64 -4.68 9.68 0.93
N THR A 65 -5.65 10.31 1.58
CA THR A 65 -6.96 10.57 0.97
C THR A 65 -6.78 11.33 -0.34
N LYS A 66 -5.99 12.42 -0.27
CA LYS A 66 -5.72 13.24 -1.45
C LYS A 66 -4.93 12.45 -2.49
N LEU A 67 -3.93 11.66 -2.06
CA LEU A 67 -3.14 10.85 -2.97
C LEU A 67 -4.02 9.87 -3.75
N PHE A 68 -4.90 9.16 -3.05
CA PHE A 68 -5.79 8.20 -3.70
C PHE A 68 -6.71 8.90 -4.70
N GLN A 69 -7.23 10.08 -4.34
CA GLN A 69 -8.11 10.84 -5.24
C GLN A 69 -7.36 11.38 -6.45
N ASP A 70 -6.21 12.01 -6.21
CA ASP A 70 -5.42 12.64 -7.27
C ASP A 70 -4.89 11.63 -8.27
N PHE A 71 -4.54 10.43 -7.82
CA PHE A 71 -3.98 9.38 -8.66
C PHE A 71 -5.04 8.42 -9.18
N SER A 72 -6.30 8.67 -8.87
CA SER A 72 -7.42 7.80 -9.27
C SER A 72 -7.25 6.37 -8.78
N ILE A 73 -6.75 6.20 -7.56
CA ILE A 73 -6.68 4.89 -6.92
C ILE A 73 -8.07 4.60 -6.36
N THR A 74 -8.86 3.90 -7.15
CA THR A 74 -10.25 3.60 -6.82
C THR A 74 -10.36 2.20 -6.24
N ARG A 75 -11.58 1.77 -5.93
CA ARG A 75 -11.85 0.42 -5.45
C ARG A 75 -11.58 -0.66 -6.49
N LYS A 76 -11.23 -0.28 -7.70
CA LYS A 76 -10.70 -1.18 -8.72
C LYS A 76 -9.40 -1.83 -8.25
N TYR A 77 -8.59 -1.10 -7.48
CA TYR A 77 -7.35 -1.62 -6.91
C TYR A 77 -7.69 -2.43 -5.67
N GLN A 78 -7.47 -3.73 -5.74
CA GLN A 78 -7.63 -4.61 -4.59
C GLN A 78 -6.29 -4.73 -3.88
N ILE A 79 -6.24 -4.28 -2.64
CA ILE A 79 -4.96 -4.05 -1.95
C ILE A 79 -4.89 -4.88 -0.67
N ALA A 80 -3.89 -5.75 -0.58
CA ALA A 80 -3.54 -6.41 0.66
C ALA A 80 -2.21 -5.82 1.12
N TRP A 81 -2.16 -5.30 2.35
CA TRP A 81 -0.96 -4.63 2.84
C TRP A 81 -0.44 -5.31 4.10
N VAL A 82 0.89 -5.43 4.19
CA VAL A 82 1.57 -5.99 5.36
C VAL A 82 2.62 -5.00 5.81
N GLU A 83 2.60 -4.62 7.10
CA GLU A 83 3.66 -3.81 7.69
C GLU A 83 4.48 -4.70 8.62
N LEU A 84 5.77 -4.86 8.31
CA LEU A 84 6.64 -5.78 9.04
C LEU A 84 7.21 -5.18 10.32
N ASN A 85 7.24 -3.85 10.46
CA ASN A 85 7.69 -3.20 11.68
C ASN A 85 6.49 -3.03 12.63
N ARG A 86 6.50 -3.76 13.73
CA ARG A 86 5.39 -3.73 14.69
C ARG A 86 5.10 -2.34 15.22
N GLU A 87 6.13 -1.51 15.39
CA GLU A 87 5.96 -0.16 15.89
C GLU A 87 5.24 0.75 14.91
N ALA A 88 5.26 0.42 13.63
CA ALA A 88 4.61 1.20 12.60
C ALA A 88 3.20 0.70 12.25
N VAL A 89 2.80 -0.47 12.77
CA VAL A 89 1.49 -1.07 12.42
C VAL A 89 0.33 -0.15 12.78
N GLY A 90 0.41 0.50 13.95
CA GLY A 90 -0.67 1.39 14.39
C GLY A 90 -0.95 2.52 13.41
N SER A 91 0.10 3.11 12.83
CA SER A 91 -0.06 4.20 11.87
C SER A 91 -0.67 3.70 10.56
N ILE A 92 -0.33 2.50 10.14
CA ILE A 92 -0.91 1.90 8.94
C ILE A 92 -2.38 1.51 9.19
N LYS A 93 -2.68 1.02 10.39
CA LYS A 93 -4.06 0.73 10.78
C LYS A 93 -4.92 1.98 10.78
N PHE A 94 -4.37 3.10 11.25
CA PHE A 94 -5.07 4.38 11.20
C PHE A 94 -5.32 4.79 9.75
N LEU A 95 -4.32 4.64 8.87
CA LEU A 95 -4.46 4.92 7.45
C LEU A 95 -5.56 4.07 6.82
N GLU A 96 -5.59 2.78 7.11
CA GLU A 96 -6.64 1.89 6.63
C GLU A 96 -8.02 2.41 7.05
N THR A 97 -8.16 2.79 8.31
CA THR A 97 -9.42 3.29 8.83
C THR A 97 -9.86 4.57 8.11
N VAL A 98 -8.92 5.50 7.89
CA VAL A 98 -9.23 6.75 7.19
C VAL A 98 -9.73 6.47 5.77
N LEU A 99 -9.05 5.60 5.04
CA LEU A 99 -9.41 5.31 3.66
C LEU A 99 -10.73 4.54 3.57
N LEU A 100 -10.98 3.60 4.49
CA LEU A 100 -12.23 2.86 4.54
C LEU A 100 -13.40 3.78 4.83
N ASN A 101 -13.26 4.69 5.80
CA ASN A 101 -14.32 5.62 6.17
C ASN A 101 -14.67 6.57 5.03
N ARG A 102 -13.74 6.82 4.12
CA ARG A 102 -13.95 7.68 2.96
C ARG A 102 -14.41 6.91 1.72
N GLY A 103 -14.55 5.59 1.81
CA GLY A 103 -14.98 4.77 0.69
C GLY A 103 -13.94 4.64 -0.41
N LEU A 104 -12.67 4.88 -0.11
CA LEU A 104 -11.60 4.90 -1.10
C LEU A 104 -10.84 3.58 -1.20
N LEU A 105 -10.94 2.73 -0.17
CA LEU A 105 -10.11 1.53 -0.09
C LEU A 105 -10.92 0.27 -0.36
N ASN A 106 -10.42 -0.55 -1.28
CA ASN A 106 -10.82 -1.94 -1.41
C ASN A 106 -9.62 -2.76 -0.98
N GLY A 107 -9.46 -2.94 0.33
CA GLY A 107 -8.26 -3.58 0.83
C GLY A 107 -8.29 -3.84 2.32
N LYS A 108 -7.21 -4.44 2.80
CA LYS A 108 -7.11 -4.85 4.18
C LYS A 108 -5.65 -4.93 4.61
N LEU A 109 -5.40 -4.61 5.88
CA LEU A 109 -4.10 -4.77 6.51
C LEU A 109 -3.99 -6.18 7.10
N PHE A 110 -2.85 -6.82 6.89
CA PHE A 110 -2.57 -8.17 7.39
C PHE A 110 -1.30 -8.16 8.23
N HIS A 111 -1.14 -9.19 9.05
CA HIS A 111 0.04 -9.37 9.89
C HIS A 111 1.10 -10.24 9.22
N GLU A 112 0.71 -11.09 8.27
CA GLU A 112 1.61 -12.01 7.60
C GLU A 112 1.42 -11.98 6.11
N VAL A 113 2.54 -12.10 5.39
CA VAL A 113 2.56 -12.07 3.93
C VAL A 113 1.73 -13.20 3.33
N ALA A 114 1.88 -14.42 3.86
CA ALA A 114 1.15 -15.59 3.35
C ALA A 114 -0.36 -15.40 3.46
N GLU A 115 -0.81 -14.86 4.58
CA GLU A 115 -2.23 -14.61 4.82
C GLU A 115 -2.77 -13.54 3.86
N ALA A 116 -2.01 -12.47 3.68
CA ALA A 116 -2.38 -11.38 2.77
C ALA A 116 -2.50 -11.89 1.33
N LYS A 117 -1.53 -12.70 0.92
CA LYS A 117 -1.51 -13.26 -0.42
C LYS A 117 -2.69 -14.18 -0.67
N ARG A 118 -3.02 -15.04 0.30
CA ARG A 118 -4.19 -15.92 0.19
C ARG A 118 -5.48 -15.12 0.00
N TRP A 119 -5.65 -14.08 0.81
CA TRP A 119 -6.84 -13.24 0.71
C TRP A 119 -6.93 -12.57 -0.66
N LEU A 120 -5.81 -12.02 -1.11
CA LEU A 120 -5.75 -11.29 -2.38
C LEU A 120 -6.09 -12.19 -3.57
N LEU A 121 -5.55 -13.39 -3.58
CA LEU A 121 -5.70 -14.30 -4.71
C LEU A 121 -7.00 -15.11 -4.66
N ALA A 122 -7.71 -15.11 -3.53
CA ALA A 122 -8.99 -15.78 -3.40
C ALA A 122 -10.15 -14.96 -3.96
N GLN A 123 -9.92 -13.71 -4.27
CA GLN A 123 -10.96 -12.78 -4.72
C GLN A 123 -11.25 -12.86 -6.20
#